data_7cefbcbeca65d339ca01088ee3a9f24b
#
_entry.id   7cefbcbeca65d339ca01088ee3a9f24b
#
_cell.length_a   1.000
_cell.length_b   1.000
_cell.length_c   1.000
_cell.angle_alpha   90.00
_cell.angle_beta   90.00
_cell.angle_gamma   90.00
#
_symmetry.space_group_name_H-M   'P 1'
#
loop_
_entity.id
_entity.type
_entity.pdbx_description
1 polymer ?
#
loop_
_entity_poly.entity_id
_entity_poly.type
_entity_poly.pdbx_seq_one_letter_code
_entity_poly.pdbx_strand_id
1 'polypeptide(L)'
;KQMTTRQIAEKLDIVPATVMMYENGKHPTPYDVAVKLADILEIEASLLYDAFSRFLAIPYTEALKSVRTALGLSQKAFAGQIEIVPGYYYKLEGGNRRPSRKIYQKIWAMLEATGLQHLLIGCSTPCFTICSLKMEKL
;
A
#
# COMPACT_ATOMS: atom_id res chain seq x y z
N LYS A 1 -12.64 -14.62 15.05
CA LYS A 1 -13.80 -15.36 14.56
C LYS A 1 -13.39 -16.46 13.60
N GLN A 2 -13.94 -17.64 13.82
CA GLN A 2 -13.68 -18.78 12.95
C GLN A 2 -14.68 -18.76 11.78
N MET A 3 -14.21 -18.32 10.63
CA MET A 3 -14.99 -18.34 9.40
C MET A 3 -14.28 -19.22 8.37
N THR A 4 -15.07 -19.98 7.61
CA THR A 4 -14.49 -20.77 6.52
C THR A 4 -14.14 -19.87 5.34
N THR A 5 -13.22 -20.33 4.51
CA THR A 5 -12.83 -19.63 3.27
C THR A 5 -14.06 -19.34 2.39
N ARG A 6 -14.99 -20.27 2.31
CA ARG A 6 -16.23 -20.11 1.54
C ARG A 6 -17.10 -18.97 2.11
N GLN A 7 -17.25 -18.92 3.43
CA GLN A 7 -18.03 -17.86 4.08
C GLN A 7 -17.43 -16.48 3.85
N ILE A 8 -16.12 -16.37 3.93
CA ILE A 8 -15.40 -15.13 3.64
C ILE A 8 -15.61 -14.72 2.19
N ALA A 9 -15.47 -15.68 1.26
CA ALA A 9 -15.63 -15.44 -0.17
C ALA A 9 -17.03 -14.92 -0.51
N GLU A 10 -18.07 -15.50 0.10
CA GLU A 10 -19.44 -15.06 -0.09
C GLU A 10 -19.64 -13.62 0.37
N LYS A 11 -19.09 -13.27 1.54
CA LYS A 11 -19.23 -11.92 2.09
C LYS A 11 -18.43 -10.88 1.29
N LEU A 12 -17.33 -11.29 0.67
CA LEU A 12 -16.51 -10.42 -0.17
C LEU A 12 -17.00 -10.39 -1.63
N ASP A 13 -17.95 -11.24 -1.99
CA ASP A 13 -18.43 -11.40 -3.36
C ASP A 13 -17.31 -11.77 -4.33
N ILE A 14 -16.45 -12.70 -3.93
CA ILE A 14 -15.36 -13.22 -4.74
C ILE A 14 -15.33 -14.75 -4.69
N VAL A 15 -14.55 -15.35 -5.58
CA VAL A 15 -14.40 -16.80 -5.66
C VAL A 15 -13.56 -17.30 -4.47
N PRO A 16 -13.94 -18.46 -3.84
CA PRO A 16 -13.14 -19.02 -2.74
C PRO A 16 -11.66 -19.24 -3.08
N ALA A 17 -11.36 -19.62 -4.33
CA ALA A 17 -9.98 -19.78 -4.77
C ALA A 17 -9.15 -18.48 -4.62
N THR A 18 -9.78 -17.32 -4.82
CA THR A 18 -9.13 -16.02 -4.66
C THR A 18 -8.79 -15.76 -3.19
N VAL A 19 -9.70 -16.11 -2.28
CA VAL A 19 -9.44 -15.99 -0.84
C VAL A 19 -8.26 -16.88 -0.45
N MET A 20 -8.20 -18.10 -0.97
CA MET A 20 -7.10 -19.03 -0.71
C MET A 20 -5.76 -18.46 -1.18
N MET A 21 -5.73 -17.77 -2.31
CA MET A 21 -4.53 -17.11 -2.80
C MET A 21 -4.03 -16.02 -1.86
N TYR A 22 -4.95 -15.29 -1.26
CA TYR A 22 -4.60 -14.28 -0.25
C TYR A 22 -4.07 -14.94 1.03
N GLU A 23 -4.74 -16.00 1.50
CA GLU A 23 -4.32 -16.73 2.69
C GLU A 23 -2.95 -17.37 2.54
N ASN A 24 -2.64 -17.89 1.34
CA ASN A 24 -1.38 -18.56 1.04
C ASN A 24 -0.25 -17.58 0.67
N GLY A 25 -0.54 -16.30 0.57
CA GLY A 25 0.44 -15.29 0.19
C GLY A 25 0.85 -15.30 -1.27
N LYS A 26 0.13 -16.05 -2.13
CA LYS A 26 0.42 -16.09 -3.57
C LYS A 26 0.11 -14.77 -4.26
N HIS A 27 -0.90 -14.07 -3.77
CA HIS A 27 -1.25 -12.73 -4.24
C HIS A 27 -1.41 -11.81 -3.04
N PRO A 28 -0.92 -10.57 -3.14
CA PRO A 28 -1.15 -9.59 -2.08
C PRO A 28 -2.64 -9.23 -2.03
N THR A 29 -3.17 -9.05 -0.83
CA THR A 29 -4.55 -8.63 -0.65
C THR A 29 -4.69 -7.16 -1.08
N PRO A 30 -5.59 -6.85 -2.03
CA PRO A 30 -5.84 -5.47 -2.40
C PRO A 30 -6.33 -4.63 -1.22
N TYR A 31 -6.05 -3.34 -1.25
CA TYR A 31 -6.44 -2.42 -0.18
C TYR A 31 -7.95 -2.49 0.11
N ASP A 32 -8.78 -2.41 -0.93
CA ASP A 32 -10.24 -2.42 -0.76
C ASP A 32 -10.75 -3.74 -0.19
N VAL A 33 -10.13 -4.86 -0.57
CA VAL A 33 -10.47 -6.18 -0.03
C VAL A 33 -10.02 -6.27 1.43
N ALA A 34 -8.85 -5.73 1.77
CA ALA A 34 -8.37 -5.72 3.15
C ALA A 34 -9.31 -4.95 4.07
N VAL A 35 -9.82 -3.80 3.63
CA VAL A 35 -10.77 -3.00 4.39
C VAL A 35 -12.07 -3.77 4.63
N LYS A 36 -12.63 -4.39 3.59
CA LYS A 36 -13.86 -5.19 3.71
C LYS A 36 -13.66 -6.41 4.60
N LEU A 37 -12.52 -7.08 4.46
CA LEU A 37 -12.19 -8.25 5.25
C LEU A 37 -12.03 -7.90 6.73
N ALA A 38 -11.40 -6.78 7.03
CA ALA A 38 -11.25 -6.28 8.40
C ALA A 38 -12.61 -6.04 9.06
N ASP A 39 -13.54 -5.44 8.30
CA ASP A 39 -14.90 -5.20 8.78
C ASP A 39 -15.63 -6.52 9.05
N ILE A 40 -15.52 -7.50 8.15
CA ILE A 40 -16.13 -8.83 8.30
C ILE A 40 -15.57 -9.55 9.53
N LEU A 41 -14.27 -9.47 9.75
CA LEU A 41 -13.59 -10.14 10.86
C LEU A 41 -13.63 -9.34 12.16
N GLU A 42 -14.14 -8.12 12.13
CA GLU A 42 -14.20 -7.21 13.27
C GLU A 42 -12.81 -6.94 13.88
N ILE A 43 -11.82 -6.72 13.00
CA ILE A 43 -10.44 -6.40 13.40
C ILE A 43 -10.01 -5.08 12.78
N GLU A 44 -8.90 -4.54 13.27
CA GLU A 44 -8.30 -3.34 12.71
C GLU A 44 -7.79 -3.62 11.28
N ALA A 45 -8.19 -2.79 10.32
CA ALA A 45 -7.80 -2.97 8.91
C ALA A 45 -6.27 -2.92 8.72
N SER A 46 -5.59 -2.11 9.53
CA SER A 46 -4.13 -1.98 9.49
C SER A 46 -3.39 -3.30 9.70
N LEU A 47 -4.01 -4.26 10.37
CA LEU A 47 -3.42 -5.59 10.58
C LEU A 47 -3.32 -6.40 9.29
N LEU A 48 -4.14 -6.07 8.29
CA LEU A 48 -4.18 -6.77 7.01
C LEU A 48 -3.41 -6.05 5.91
N TYR A 49 -2.94 -4.83 6.16
CA TYR A 49 -2.25 -4.04 5.16
C TYR A 49 -0.82 -4.51 4.95
N ASP A 50 -0.41 -4.67 3.69
CA ASP A 50 1.00 -4.72 3.33
C ASP A 50 1.53 -3.28 3.23
N ALA A 51 2.80 -3.12 2.87
CA ALA A 51 3.42 -1.79 2.77
C ALA A 51 2.70 -0.88 1.79
N PHE A 52 2.26 -1.42 0.66
CA PHE A 52 1.51 -0.66 -0.34
C PHE A 52 0.15 -0.20 0.18
N SER A 53 -0.61 -1.11 0.81
CA SER A 53 -1.92 -0.78 1.38
C SER A 53 -1.82 0.28 2.48
N ARG A 54 -0.77 0.25 3.25
CA ARG A 54 -0.50 1.26 4.28
C ARG A 54 -0.20 2.61 3.68
N PHE A 55 0.56 2.63 2.59
CA PHE A 55 0.81 3.85 1.84
C PHE A 55 -0.50 4.46 1.33
N LEU A 56 -1.43 3.63 0.85
CA LEU A 56 -2.74 4.12 0.40
C LEU A 56 -3.63 4.61 1.55
N ALA A 57 -3.43 4.10 2.76
CA ALA A 57 -4.23 4.46 3.93
C ALA A 57 -3.80 5.81 4.54
N ILE A 58 -2.56 6.26 4.32
CA ILE A 58 -2.09 7.57 4.75
C ILE A 58 -2.47 8.63 3.70
N PRO A 59 -2.34 9.93 4.01
CA PRO A 59 -2.51 10.96 2.98
C PRO A 59 -1.31 10.93 2.01
N TYR A 60 -1.33 9.98 1.09
CA TYR A 60 -0.22 9.73 0.17
C TYR A 60 0.10 10.92 -0.73
N THR A 61 -0.87 11.78 -1.02
CA THR A 61 -0.64 12.99 -1.81
C THR A 61 0.35 13.91 -1.10
N GLU A 62 0.17 14.09 0.19
CA GLU A 62 1.08 14.86 1.04
C GLU A 62 2.45 14.18 1.14
N ALA A 63 2.46 12.85 1.28
CA ALA A 63 3.70 12.07 1.34
C ALA A 63 4.50 12.20 0.04
N LEU A 64 3.84 12.10 -1.11
CA LEU A 64 4.48 12.25 -2.42
C LEU A 64 5.08 13.65 -2.57
N LYS A 65 4.35 14.66 -2.18
CA LYS A 65 4.81 16.04 -2.23
C LYS A 65 6.03 16.27 -1.32
N SER A 66 6.00 15.69 -0.11
CA SER A 66 7.10 15.76 0.84
C SER A 66 8.38 15.10 0.28
N VAL A 67 8.24 13.93 -0.32
CA VAL A 67 9.34 13.22 -0.96
C VAL A 67 9.93 14.08 -2.09
N ARG A 68 9.08 14.57 -2.96
CA ARG A 68 9.49 15.39 -4.10
C ARG A 68 10.23 16.65 -3.65
N THR A 69 9.69 17.32 -2.64
CA THR A 69 10.28 18.55 -2.08
C THR A 69 11.64 18.25 -1.43
N ALA A 70 11.73 17.15 -0.68
CA ALA A 70 12.97 16.72 -0.04
C ALA A 70 14.08 16.43 -1.06
N LEU A 71 13.70 15.92 -2.24
CA LEU A 71 14.64 15.66 -3.34
C LEU A 71 14.94 16.91 -4.18
N GLY A 72 14.21 18.01 -3.94
CA GLY A 72 14.40 19.24 -4.71
C GLY A 72 13.93 19.13 -6.15
N LEU A 73 13.00 18.23 -6.45
CA LEU A 73 12.55 17.96 -7.81
C LEU A 73 11.21 18.63 -8.11
N SER A 74 11.05 19.05 -9.38
CA SER A 74 9.75 19.46 -9.90
C SER A 74 8.88 18.23 -10.12
N GLN A 75 7.57 18.43 -10.28
CA GLN A 75 6.66 17.33 -10.60
C GLN A 75 7.08 16.59 -11.87
N LYS A 76 7.49 17.34 -12.89
CA LYS A 76 7.94 16.78 -14.16
C LYS A 76 9.23 15.96 -13.98
N ALA A 77 10.19 16.48 -13.21
CA ALA A 77 11.44 15.80 -12.94
C ALA A 77 11.23 14.51 -12.14
N PHE A 78 10.36 14.56 -11.14
CA PHE A 78 10.03 13.39 -10.34
C PHE A 78 9.36 12.31 -11.19
N ALA A 79 8.41 12.70 -12.05
CA ALA A 79 7.77 11.78 -12.98
C ALA A 79 8.79 11.09 -13.88
N GLY A 80 9.79 11.83 -14.35
CA GLY A 80 10.89 11.27 -15.15
C GLY A 80 11.72 10.25 -14.38
N GLN A 81 11.95 10.50 -13.08
CA GLN A 81 12.71 9.58 -12.22
C GLN A 81 12.01 8.23 -12.04
N ILE A 82 10.70 8.23 -11.95
CA ILE A 82 9.91 7.00 -11.80
C ILE A 82 9.34 6.50 -13.13
N GLU A 83 9.80 7.09 -14.23
CA GLU A 83 9.45 6.65 -15.60
C GLU A 83 7.96 6.63 -15.90
N ILE A 84 7.27 7.72 -15.52
CA ILE A 84 5.85 7.90 -15.85
C ILE A 84 5.65 9.25 -16.55
N VAL A 85 4.52 9.37 -17.24
CA VAL A 85 4.14 10.61 -17.92
C VAL A 85 3.84 11.69 -16.87
N PRO A 86 4.36 12.93 -17.03
CA PRO A 86 4.11 13.99 -16.05
C PRO A 86 2.62 14.24 -15.76
N GLY A 87 1.76 14.19 -16.78
CA GLY A 87 0.31 14.35 -16.59
C GLY A 87 -0.30 13.30 -15.66
N TYR A 88 0.21 12.08 -15.69
CA TYR A 88 -0.23 11.03 -14.79
C TYR A 88 0.22 11.32 -13.36
N TYR A 89 1.46 11.77 -13.18
CA TYR A 89 1.97 12.14 -11.86
C TYR A 89 1.19 13.29 -11.23
N TYR A 90 0.81 14.30 -12.04
CA TYR A 90 -0.01 15.40 -11.53
C TYR A 90 -1.32 14.90 -10.93
N LYS A 91 -1.94 13.90 -11.55
CA LYS A 91 -3.17 13.29 -11.03
C LYS A 91 -2.92 12.51 -9.73
N LEU A 92 -1.78 11.86 -9.61
CA LEU A 92 -1.41 11.15 -8.39
C LEU A 92 -1.21 12.11 -7.22
N GLU A 93 -0.42 13.14 -7.41
CA GLU A 93 -0.13 14.14 -6.36
C GLU A 93 -1.36 14.99 -6.03
N GLY A 94 -2.23 15.22 -7.01
CA GLY A 94 -3.47 15.95 -6.81
C GLY A 94 -4.61 15.15 -6.18
N GLY A 95 -4.42 13.86 -5.97
CA GLY A 95 -5.45 12.98 -5.39
C GLY A 95 -6.52 12.54 -6.36
N ASN A 96 -6.40 12.86 -7.65
CA ASN A 96 -7.38 12.48 -8.67
C ASN A 96 -7.20 11.05 -9.18
N ARG A 97 -6.10 10.42 -8.81
CA ARG A 97 -5.82 9.04 -9.19
C ARG A 97 -4.99 8.36 -8.12
N ARG A 98 -5.38 7.13 -7.78
CA ARG A 98 -4.66 6.31 -6.81
C ARG A 98 -3.43 5.68 -7.48
N PRO A 99 -2.25 5.72 -6.84
CA PRO A 99 -1.08 5.06 -7.41
C PRO A 99 -1.27 3.54 -7.44
N SER A 100 -0.72 2.89 -8.47
CA SER A 100 -0.71 1.44 -8.58
C SER A 100 0.44 0.86 -7.74
N ARG A 101 0.36 -0.44 -7.47
CA ARG A 101 1.43 -1.16 -6.77
C ARG A 101 2.77 -1.03 -7.51
N LYS A 102 2.74 -1.08 -8.83
CA LYS A 102 3.94 -0.95 -9.66
C LYS A 102 4.59 0.43 -9.51
N ILE A 103 3.79 1.49 -9.49
CA ILE A 103 4.28 2.86 -9.27
C ILE A 103 4.85 3.00 -7.86
N TYR A 104 4.16 2.45 -6.87
CA TYR A 104 4.66 2.45 -5.50
C TYR A 104 6.02 1.78 -5.40
N GLN A 105 6.21 0.63 -6.05
CA GLN A 105 7.50 -0.06 -6.06
C GLN A 105 8.62 0.77 -6.67
N LYS A 106 8.32 1.50 -7.74
CA LYS A 106 9.29 2.41 -8.37
C LYS A 106 9.69 3.55 -7.44
N ILE A 107 8.72 4.14 -6.77
CA ILE A 107 8.96 5.22 -5.80
C ILE A 107 9.79 4.68 -4.63
N TRP A 108 9.42 3.50 -4.12
CA TRP A 108 10.13 2.89 -2.99
C TRP A 108 11.59 2.61 -3.33
N ALA A 109 11.87 2.03 -4.51
CA ALA A 109 13.23 1.75 -4.95
C ALA A 109 14.07 3.02 -5.03
N MET A 110 13.50 4.12 -5.50
CA MET A 110 14.17 5.41 -5.54
C MET A 110 14.48 5.93 -4.12
N LEU A 111 13.54 5.75 -3.20
CA LEU A 111 13.71 6.18 -1.81
C LEU A 111 14.74 5.34 -1.07
N GLU A 112 14.82 4.05 -1.35
CA GLU A 112 15.86 3.20 -0.78
C GLU A 112 17.25 3.68 -1.18
N ALA A 113 17.40 4.12 -2.43
CA ALA A 113 18.66 4.66 -2.93
C ALA A 113 19.05 5.99 -2.27
N THR A 114 18.08 6.78 -1.80
CA THR A 114 18.30 8.10 -1.20
C THR A 114 18.16 8.13 0.33
N GLY A 115 17.71 7.03 0.94
CA GLY A 115 17.51 6.96 2.40
C GLY A 115 16.30 7.72 2.93
N LEU A 116 15.33 8.03 2.06
CA LEU A 116 14.16 8.84 2.42
C LEU A 116 12.88 8.01 2.61
N GLN A 117 13.00 6.71 2.84
CA GLN A 117 11.85 5.81 3.01
C GLN A 117 10.89 6.27 4.10
N HIS A 118 11.41 6.89 5.15
CA HIS A 118 10.61 7.34 6.29
C HIS A 118 9.52 8.34 5.89
N LEU A 119 9.68 9.03 4.77
CA LEU A 119 8.70 10.00 4.29
C LEU A 119 7.42 9.34 3.76
N LEU A 120 7.52 8.06 3.32
CA LEU A 120 6.36 7.31 2.87
C LEU A 120 5.70 6.48 3.96
N ILE A 121 6.38 6.26 5.06
CA ILE A 121 5.88 5.35 6.10
C ILE A 121 5.04 6.10 7.14
N GLY A 122 5.07 7.43 7.13
CA GLY A 122 4.45 8.21 8.21
C GLY A 122 5.26 8.09 9.49
N CYS A 123 5.41 9.18 10.20
CA CYS A 123 6.44 9.39 11.20
C CYS A 123 6.44 8.54 12.47
N SER A 124 5.55 7.58 12.67
CA SER A 124 5.38 7.09 14.02
C SER A 124 5.54 5.59 14.24
N THR A 125 5.70 4.77 13.21
CA THR A 125 5.92 3.34 13.44
C THR A 125 7.06 2.84 12.56
N PRO A 126 8.15 2.38 13.17
CA PRO A 126 9.18 1.73 12.39
C PRO A 126 8.55 0.53 11.66
N CYS A 127 8.80 0.46 10.38
CA CYS A 127 8.41 -0.65 9.50
C CYS A 127 8.76 -2.02 10.12
N PHE A 128 9.67 -2.01 11.02
CA PHE A 128 10.19 -3.10 11.80
C PHE A 128 9.13 -3.87 12.59
N THR A 129 8.21 -3.14 13.23
CA THR A 129 7.21 -3.75 14.12
C THR A 129 6.21 -4.60 13.36
N ILE A 130 6.04 -4.35 12.08
CA ILE A 130 5.01 -4.99 11.27
C ILE A 130 5.55 -6.23 10.59
N CYS A 131 6.80 -6.21 10.19
CA CYS A 131 7.47 -7.42 9.76
C CYS A 131 7.55 -8.43 10.90
N SER A 132 7.78 -7.94 12.13
CA SER A 132 7.79 -8.78 13.32
C SER A 132 6.41 -9.37 13.63
N LEU A 133 5.34 -8.59 13.48
CA LEU A 133 3.98 -9.09 13.71
C LEU A 133 3.55 -10.11 12.65
N LYS A 134 4.00 -9.96 11.41
CA LYS A 134 3.76 -10.96 10.36
C LYS A 134 4.53 -12.26 10.62
N MET A 135 5.72 -12.16 11.18
CA MET A 135 6.54 -13.34 11.50
C MET A 135 6.01 -14.10 12.73
N GLU A 136 5.43 -13.40 13.69
CA GLU A 136 4.85 -14.02 14.89
C GLU A 136 3.54 -14.76 14.62
N LYS A 137 2.86 -14.45 13.52
CA LYS A 137 1.61 -15.11 13.14
C LYS A 137 1.79 -16.25 12.14
N LEU A 138 3.01 -16.49 11.71
CA LEU A 138 3.38 -17.63 10.88
C LEU A 138 3.88 -18.76 11.76
#